data_aa3a06c96ded8b59079d53cc16697d55
#
_entry.id   aa3a06c96ded8b59079d53cc16697d55
#
_cell.length_a   1.000
_cell.length_b   1.000
_cell.length_c   1.000
_cell.angle_alpha   90.00
_cell.angle_beta   90.00
_cell.angle_gamma   90.00
#
_symmetry.space_group_name_H-M   'P 1'
#
loop_
_entity.id
_entity.type
_entity.pdbx_description
1 polymer ?
#
loop_
_entity_poly.entity_id
_entity_poly.type
_entity_poly.pdbx_seq_one_letter_code
_entity_poly.pdbx_strand_id
1 'polypeptide(L)'
;MARAIVTTLRRLAALALCVAVVTPAATSAKPHDDRLRTLDQRIEELLSEGLVRSETFRALVQRLTGGDVVVYLRHEALPEGVHGRLSFLTATAGTRYVLVALTPDLDALRSIVVLGHELRHAVEVLEQPQIVDERTFVQAYEQATYRRRQFADGRMGFDTVAAVHAGLDVWKDLSLSPIEAAVTGTR
;
A
#
# COMPACT_ATOMS: atom_id res chain seq x y z
N MET A 1 -48.63 80.33 -15.83
CA MET A 1 -47.52 79.70 -16.55
C MET A 1 -46.62 79.03 -15.53
N ALA A 2 -46.75 77.78 -15.31
CA ALA A 2 -45.82 77.02 -14.45
C ALA A 2 -45.69 75.57 -14.99
N ARG A 3 -44.54 75.22 -15.46
CA ARG A 3 -44.22 73.90 -16.02
C ARG A 3 -43.95 72.93 -14.89
N ALA A 4 -44.66 71.78 -14.83
CA ALA A 4 -44.42 70.68 -13.97
C ALA A 4 -43.26 69.88 -14.51
N ILE A 5 -42.29 69.60 -13.62
CA ILE A 5 -41.18 68.71 -13.87
C ILE A 5 -41.47 67.35 -13.20
N VAL A 6 -41.71 66.33 -14.03
CA VAL A 6 -41.94 64.98 -13.59
C VAL A 6 -40.59 64.30 -13.45
N THR A 7 -40.23 63.98 -12.22
CA THR A 7 -38.98 63.27 -11.90
C THR A 7 -39.26 61.77 -11.85
N THR A 8 -38.77 61.05 -12.84
CA THR A 8 -38.92 59.61 -12.97
C THR A 8 -37.82 58.93 -12.13
N LEU A 9 -38.18 58.30 -11.01
CA LEU A 9 -37.30 57.47 -10.20
C LEU A 9 -37.01 56.12 -10.90
N ARG A 10 -35.84 55.96 -11.43
CA ARG A 10 -35.36 54.64 -11.94
C ARG A 10 -34.88 53.82 -10.74
N ARG A 11 -35.60 52.75 -10.40
CA ARG A 11 -35.19 51.72 -9.48
C ARG A 11 -34.20 50.81 -10.20
N LEU A 12 -32.94 50.90 -9.85
CA LEU A 12 -31.90 49.96 -10.22
C LEU A 12 -32.03 48.73 -9.31
N ALA A 13 -32.53 47.62 -9.84
CA ALA A 13 -32.46 46.33 -9.18
C ALA A 13 -31.05 45.76 -9.35
N ALA A 14 -30.29 45.73 -8.27
CA ALA A 14 -28.97 45.05 -8.23
C ALA A 14 -29.21 43.54 -8.16
N LEU A 15 -28.93 42.85 -9.26
CA LEU A 15 -28.87 41.37 -9.30
C LEU A 15 -27.55 40.93 -8.66
N ALA A 16 -27.62 40.43 -7.42
CA ALA A 16 -26.47 39.78 -6.79
C ALA A 16 -26.26 38.38 -7.39
N LEU A 17 -25.27 38.26 -8.27
CA LEU A 17 -24.85 37.00 -8.85
C LEU A 17 -23.99 36.23 -7.78
N CYS A 18 -24.60 35.29 -7.08
CA CYS A 18 -23.88 34.37 -6.23
C CYS A 18 -23.05 33.39 -7.08
N VAL A 19 -21.77 33.68 -7.28
CA VAL A 19 -20.82 32.72 -7.85
C VAL A 19 -20.50 31.67 -6.76
N ALA A 20 -21.12 30.51 -6.88
CA ALA A 20 -20.72 29.35 -6.07
C ALA A 20 -19.31 28.93 -6.49
N VAL A 21 -18.30 29.24 -5.66
CA VAL A 21 -16.96 28.73 -5.82
C VAL A 21 -17.01 27.23 -5.47
N VAL A 22 -17.08 26.40 -6.49
CA VAL A 22 -16.85 24.95 -6.34
C VAL A 22 -15.37 24.77 -6.06
N THR A 23 -15.03 24.66 -4.78
CA THR A 23 -13.69 24.21 -4.40
C THR A 23 -13.52 22.77 -4.86
N PRO A 24 -12.53 22.45 -5.71
CA PRO A 24 -12.27 21.05 -6.04
C PRO A 24 -11.93 20.33 -4.72
N ALA A 25 -12.65 19.24 -4.46
CA ALA A 25 -12.32 18.36 -3.35
C ALA A 25 -10.83 17.99 -3.51
N ALA A 26 -10.03 18.33 -2.51
CA ALA A 26 -8.63 17.93 -2.47
C ALA A 26 -8.64 16.40 -2.56
N THR A 27 -8.17 15.87 -3.69
CA THR A 27 -7.92 14.45 -3.85
C THR A 27 -6.92 14.10 -2.77
N SER A 28 -7.37 13.40 -1.73
CA SER A 28 -6.51 12.92 -0.67
C SER A 28 -5.40 12.11 -1.33
N ALA A 29 -4.17 12.62 -1.28
CA ALA A 29 -3.02 11.88 -1.78
C ALA A 29 -2.97 10.55 -1.04
N LYS A 30 -2.90 9.44 -1.77
CA LYS A 30 -2.77 8.11 -1.19
C LYS A 30 -1.57 8.11 -0.24
N PRO A 31 -1.70 7.57 0.98
CA PRO A 31 -0.66 7.68 2.01
C PRO A 31 0.58 6.80 1.75
N HIS A 32 0.63 6.05 0.65
CA HIS A 32 1.76 5.20 0.29
C HIS A 32 2.37 5.63 -1.05
N ASP A 33 3.67 5.47 -1.13
CA ASP A 33 4.52 5.84 -2.26
C ASP A 33 4.11 5.11 -3.55
N ASP A 34 4.45 5.71 -4.72
CA ASP A 34 4.27 5.13 -6.06
C ASP A 34 4.95 3.75 -6.25
N ARG A 35 5.78 3.31 -5.29
CA ARG A 35 6.43 2.01 -5.32
C ARG A 35 5.54 0.85 -4.92
N LEU A 36 4.48 1.08 -4.14
CA LEU A 36 3.48 0.07 -3.80
C LEU A 36 2.22 0.32 -4.63
N ARG A 37 1.87 -0.62 -5.48
CA ARG A 37 0.77 -0.47 -6.45
C ARG A 37 -0.26 -1.57 -6.28
N THR A 38 -1.50 -1.18 -6.09
CA THR A 38 -2.64 -2.09 -6.07
C THR A 38 -3.87 -1.44 -6.67
N LEU A 39 -4.78 -2.24 -7.19
CA LEU A 39 -6.14 -1.87 -7.57
C LEU A 39 -7.17 -2.52 -6.62
N ASP A 40 -6.69 -3.25 -5.62
CA ASP A 40 -7.50 -3.95 -4.63
C ASP A 40 -7.71 -3.05 -3.41
N GLN A 41 -8.93 -2.58 -3.23
CA GLN A 41 -9.29 -1.68 -2.13
C GLN A 41 -9.00 -2.30 -0.76
N ARG A 42 -9.22 -3.61 -0.58
CA ARG A 42 -8.93 -4.29 0.68
C ARG A 42 -7.43 -4.25 1.01
N ILE A 43 -6.57 -4.40 -0.01
CA ILE A 43 -5.12 -4.25 0.17
C ILE A 43 -4.75 -2.80 0.50
N GLU A 44 -5.40 -1.80 -0.10
CA GLU A 44 -5.19 -0.38 0.27
C GLU A 44 -5.53 -0.13 1.74
N GLU A 45 -6.60 -0.73 2.24
CA GLU A 45 -7.00 -0.65 3.65
C GLU A 45 -5.97 -1.32 4.57
N LEU A 46 -5.47 -2.52 4.20
CA LEU A 46 -4.40 -3.22 4.93
C LEU A 46 -3.10 -2.43 4.97
N LEU A 47 -2.69 -1.83 3.84
CA LEU A 47 -1.51 -0.95 3.79
C LEU A 47 -1.67 0.25 4.73
N SER A 48 -2.83 0.90 4.67
CA SER A 48 -3.13 2.06 5.50
C SER A 48 -3.12 1.71 6.99
N GLU A 49 -3.73 0.60 7.38
CA GLU A 49 -3.73 0.11 8.75
C GLU A 49 -2.31 -0.27 9.22
N GLY A 50 -1.54 -0.99 8.41
CA GLY A 50 -0.16 -1.36 8.70
C GLY A 50 0.74 -0.14 8.91
N LEU A 51 0.60 0.88 8.06
CA LEU A 51 1.33 2.14 8.19
C LEU A 51 0.99 2.91 9.47
N VAL A 52 -0.23 2.86 9.95
CA VAL A 52 -0.66 3.54 11.18
C VAL A 52 -0.17 2.77 12.41
N ARG A 53 -0.32 1.45 12.42
CA ARG A 53 -0.22 0.63 13.63
C ARG A 53 1.14 -0.04 13.86
N SER A 54 1.97 -0.19 12.80
CA SER A 54 3.25 -0.90 12.92
C SER A 54 4.42 -0.01 12.50
N GLU A 55 5.38 0.18 13.41
CA GLU A 55 6.63 0.87 13.11
C GLU A 55 7.48 0.07 12.12
N THR A 56 7.56 -1.24 12.32
CA THR A 56 8.25 -2.17 11.41
C THR A 56 7.68 -2.10 10.01
N PHE A 57 6.35 -2.09 9.88
CA PHE A 57 5.70 -2.00 8.57
C PHE A 57 6.01 -0.68 7.87
N ARG A 58 5.96 0.44 8.59
CA ARG A 58 6.36 1.77 8.05
C ARG A 58 7.80 1.78 7.58
N ALA A 59 8.72 1.20 8.36
CA ALA A 59 10.13 1.14 8.00
C ALA A 59 10.36 0.34 6.71
N LEU A 60 9.66 -0.78 6.50
CA LEU A 60 9.72 -1.56 5.27
C LEU A 60 9.24 -0.77 4.06
N VAL A 61 8.08 -0.09 4.17
CA VAL A 61 7.54 0.76 3.10
C VAL A 61 8.49 1.91 2.81
N GLN A 62 9.00 2.59 3.83
CA GLN A 62 9.96 3.68 3.68
C GLN A 62 11.27 3.23 3.00
N ARG A 63 11.73 2.01 3.29
CA ARG A 63 12.92 1.43 2.66
C ARG A 63 12.74 1.22 1.16
N LEU A 64 11.54 0.88 0.70
CA LEU A 64 11.20 0.73 -0.71
C LEU A 64 11.05 2.08 -1.42
N THR A 65 10.69 3.15 -0.68
CA THR A 65 10.54 4.52 -1.18
C THR A 65 11.87 5.01 -1.77
N GLY A 66 11.82 5.53 -2.99
CA GLY A 66 13.02 6.03 -3.67
C GLY A 66 13.96 4.94 -4.21
N GLY A 67 13.67 3.66 -3.96
CA GLY A 67 14.39 2.53 -4.54
C GLY A 67 14.00 2.27 -6.00
N ASP A 68 14.62 1.28 -6.60
CA ASP A 68 14.34 0.85 -7.99
C ASP A 68 13.36 -0.34 -8.07
N VAL A 69 12.80 -0.78 -6.94
CA VAL A 69 11.81 -1.88 -6.88
C VAL A 69 10.40 -1.32 -6.80
N VAL A 70 9.53 -1.74 -7.72
CA VAL A 70 8.09 -1.51 -7.71
C VAL A 70 7.39 -2.80 -7.32
N VAL A 71 6.54 -2.74 -6.32
CA VAL A 71 5.80 -3.88 -5.79
C VAL A 71 4.34 -3.76 -6.21
N TYR A 72 3.87 -4.70 -7.02
CA TYR A 72 2.45 -4.89 -7.26
C TYR A 72 1.86 -5.78 -6.17
N LEU A 73 0.67 -5.46 -5.73
CA LEU A 73 -0.01 -6.16 -4.63
C LEU A 73 -1.40 -6.60 -5.10
N ARG A 74 -1.76 -7.85 -4.87
CA ARG A 74 -3.11 -8.37 -5.17
C ARG A 74 -3.49 -9.53 -4.27
N HIS A 75 -4.79 -9.79 -4.15
CA HIS A 75 -5.26 -11.08 -3.66
C HIS A 75 -5.20 -12.13 -4.78
N GLU A 76 -4.81 -13.36 -4.41
CA GLU A 76 -4.74 -14.50 -5.31
C GLU A 76 -4.99 -15.79 -4.52
N ALA A 77 -5.69 -16.76 -5.11
CA ALA A 77 -5.76 -18.10 -4.54
C ALA A 77 -4.37 -18.74 -4.59
N LEU A 78 -3.80 -18.98 -3.42
CA LEU A 78 -2.46 -19.57 -3.27
C LEU A 78 -2.58 -21.06 -2.89
N PRO A 79 -1.53 -21.87 -3.09
CA PRO A 79 -1.50 -23.26 -2.64
C PRO A 79 -1.77 -23.38 -1.15
N GLU A 80 -2.32 -24.54 -0.73
CA GLU A 80 -2.63 -24.79 0.69
C GLU A 80 -1.42 -24.53 1.61
N GLY A 81 -1.68 -23.76 2.67
CA GLY A 81 -0.67 -23.36 3.66
C GLY A 81 0.30 -22.28 3.18
N VAL A 82 0.05 -21.65 2.01
CA VAL A 82 0.76 -20.46 1.54
C VAL A 82 -0.17 -19.26 1.73
N HIS A 83 0.24 -18.31 2.52
CA HIS A 83 -0.56 -17.12 2.82
C HIS A 83 -0.13 -15.88 2.07
N GLY A 84 1.16 -15.82 1.71
CA GLY A 84 1.76 -14.79 0.88
C GLY A 84 2.79 -15.37 -0.05
N ARG A 85 3.13 -14.65 -1.11
CA ARG A 85 4.18 -15.02 -2.04
C ARG A 85 4.71 -13.78 -2.77
N LEU A 86 6.01 -13.58 -2.75
CA LEU A 86 6.68 -12.65 -3.64
C LEU A 86 7.17 -13.39 -4.90
N SER A 87 6.99 -12.78 -6.05
CA SER A 87 7.47 -13.28 -7.35
C SER A 87 8.15 -12.16 -8.12
N PHE A 88 9.26 -12.47 -8.76
CA PHE A 88 9.90 -11.53 -9.68
C PHE A 88 9.10 -11.48 -10.99
N LEU A 89 8.84 -10.28 -11.51
CA LEU A 89 8.10 -10.09 -12.76
C LEU A 89 9.05 -9.77 -13.91
N THR A 90 9.80 -8.68 -13.78
CA THR A 90 10.72 -8.21 -14.82
C THR A 90 11.62 -7.10 -14.30
N ALA A 91 12.65 -6.75 -15.07
CA ALA A 91 13.40 -5.52 -14.88
C ALA A 91 13.50 -4.80 -16.23
N THR A 92 13.26 -3.50 -16.22
CA THR A 92 13.35 -2.66 -17.42
C THR A 92 13.69 -1.22 -17.04
N ALA A 93 14.49 -0.55 -17.86
CA ALA A 93 14.87 0.86 -17.68
C ALA A 93 15.35 1.19 -16.24
N GLY A 94 16.11 0.30 -15.61
CA GLY A 94 16.64 0.50 -14.26
C GLY A 94 15.62 0.31 -13.14
N THR A 95 14.41 -0.18 -13.45
CA THR A 95 13.37 -0.49 -12.47
C THR A 95 13.09 -1.98 -12.46
N ARG A 96 13.01 -2.56 -11.27
CA ARG A 96 12.65 -3.96 -11.03
C ARG A 96 11.22 -4.04 -10.53
N TYR A 97 10.48 -5.00 -11.04
CA TYR A 97 9.07 -5.19 -10.73
C TYR A 97 8.87 -6.54 -10.08
N VAL A 98 8.21 -6.54 -8.95
CA VAL A 98 7.83 -7.75 -8.21
C VAL A 98 6.34 -7.76 -7.94
N LEU A 99 5.80 -8.95 -7.73
CA LEU A 99 4.40 -9.16 -7.35
C LEU A 99 4.35 -9.81 -5.97
N VAL A 100 3.64 -9.19 -5.06
CA VAL A 100 3.21 -9.80 -3.81
C VAL A 100 1.76 -10.24 -3.96
N ALA A 101 1.51 -11.52 -3.83
CA ALA A 101 0.19 -12.10 -3.79
C ALA A 101 -0.13 -12.51 -2.35
N LEU A 102 -1.35 -12.20 -1.89
CA LEU A 102 -1.89 -12.60 -0.58
C LEU A 102 -3.11 -13.50 -0.79
N THR A 103 -3.26 -14.54 0.03
CA THR A 103 -4.52 -15.30 0.06
C THR A 103 -5.65 -14.41 0.59
N PRO A 104 -6.88 -14.47 0.00
CA PRO A 104 -8.00 -13.65 0.46
C PRO A 104 -8.61 -14.11 1.79
N ASP A 105 -8.28 -15.31 2.26
CA ASP A 105 -8.97 -16.00 3.36
C ASP A 105 -8.48 -15.61 4.76
N LEU A 106 -7.49 -14.72 4.85
CA LEU A 106 -6.98 -14.25 6.14
C LEU A 106 -7.81 -13.08 6.68
N ASP A 107 -7.87 -12.99 8.01
CA ASP A 107 -8.32 -11.78 8.70
C ASP A 107 -7.34 -10.61 8.47
N ALA A 108 -7.76 -9.39 8.78
CA ALA A 108 -6.97 -8.19 8.52
C ALA A 108 -5.61 -8.21 9.23
N LEU A 109 -5.57 -8.60 10.50
CA LEU A 109 -4.34 -8.63 11.29
C LEU A 109 -3.32 -9.58 10.67
N ARG A 110 -3.73 -10.81 10.37
CA ARG A 110 -2.87 -11.81 9.73
C ARG A 110 -2.42 -11.36 8.34
N SER A 111 -3.32 -10.73 7.57
CA SER A 111 -2.99 -10.18 6.24
C SER A 111 -1.88 -9.14 6.32
N ILE A 112 -1.93 -8.21 7.30
CA ILE A 112 -0.89 -7.19 7.50
C ILE A 112 0.44 -7.84 7.91
N VAL A 113 0.42 -8.86 8.77
CA VAL A 113 1.61 -9.62 9.17
C VAL A 113 2.26 -10.30 7.98
N VAL A 114 1.47 -11.00 7.16
CA VAL A 114 1.96 -11.66 5.95
C VAL A 114 2.47 -10.62 4.95
N LEU A 115 1.75 -9.51 4.78
CA LEU A 115 2.19 -8.43 3.91
C LEU A 115 3.53 -7.84 4.36
N GLY A 116 3.74 -7.64 5.66
CA GLY A 116 5.03 -7.19 6.21
C GLY A 116 6.17 -8.18 5.91
N HIS A 117 5.90 -9.48 6.02
CA HIS A 117 6.84 -10.54 5.64
C HIS A 117 7.21 -10.45 4.14
N GLU A 118 6.22 -10.34 3.25
CA GLU A 118 6.45 -10.24 1.80
C GLU A 118 7.12 -8.92 1.40
N LEU A 119 6.81 -7.82 2.08
CA LEU A 119 7.51 -6.54 1.87
C LEU A 119 9.00 -6.63 2.28
N ARG A 120 9.34 -7.43 3.30
CA ARG A 120 10.75 -7.68 3.63
C ARG A 120 11.47 -8.41 2.49
N HIS A 121 10.82 -9.37 1.84
CA HIS A 121 11.35 -9.98 0.62
C HIS A 121 11.54 -8.96 -0.50
N ALA A 122 10.62 -8.02 -0.69
CA ALA A 122 10.80 -6.94 -1.66
C ALA A 122 12.01 -6.04 -1.32
N VAL A 123 12.24 -5.76 -0.03
CA VAL A 123 13.45 -5.05 0.44
C VAL A 123 14.71 -5.88 0.18
N GLU A 124 14.68 -7.20 0.33
CA GLU A 124 15.82 -8.08 -0.02
C GLU A 124 16.16 -8.01 -1.51
N VAL A 125 15.13 -7.94 -2.37
CA VAL A 125 15.36 -7.69 -3.81
C VAL A 125 16.00 -6.33 -4.02
N LEU A 126 15.54 -5.28 -3.32
CA LEU A 126 16.14 -3.94 -3.40
C LEU A 126 17.61 -3.94 -2.98
N GLU A 127 17.95 -4.65 -1.91
CA GLU A 127 19.32 -4.76 -1.36
C GLU A 127 20.27 -5.56 -2.25
N GLN A 128 19.77 -6.27 -3.26
CA GLN A 128 20.51 -7.14 -4.16
C GLN A 128 20.41 -6.68 -5.63
N PRO A 129 21.19 -5.68 -6.06
CA PRO A 129 21.10 -5.11 -7.41
C PRO A 129 21.38 -6.11 -8.55
N GLN A 130 22.02 -7.25 -8.25
CA GLN A 130 22.27 -8.33 -9.21
C GLN A 130 21.00 -9.11 -9.60
N ILE A 131 19.89 -8.95 -8.85
CA ILE A 131 18.60 -9.56 -9.20
C ILE A 131 17.97 -8.74 -10.32
N VAL A 132 18.09 -9.21 -11.56
CA VAL A 132 17.59 -8.53 -12.76
C VAL A 132 16.66 -9.39 -13.62
N ASP A 133 16.55 -10.67 -13.27
CA ASP A 133 15.68 -11.65 -13.92
C ASP A 133 15.27 -12.76 -12.94
N GLU A 134 14.37 -13.64 -13.36
CA GLU A 134 13.90 -14.76 -12.53
C GLU A 134 15.03 -15.71 -12.14
N ARG A 135 16.01 -15.94 -13.01
CA ARG A 135 17.14 -16.82 -12.73
C ARG A 135 18.02 -16.26 -11.60
N THR A 136 18.38 -14.98 -11.67
CA THR A 136 19.19 -14.32 -10.64
C THR A 136 18.42 -14.17 -9.34
N PHE A 137 17.10 -14.00 -9.41
CA PHE A 137 16.21 -14.01 -8.25
C PHE A 137 16.25 -15.37 -7.54
N VAL A 138 16.03 -16.46 -8.25
CA VAL A 138 16.08 -17.82 -7.68
C VAL A 138 17.46 -18.10 -7.09
N GLN A 139 18.56 -17.80 -7.81
CA GLN A 139 19.92 -18.01 -7.31
C GLN A 139 20.19 -17.24 -6.01
N ALA A 140 19.76 -16.00 -5.90
CA ALA A 140 19.94 -15.19 -4.69
C ALA A 140 19.21 -15.81 -3.49
N TYR A 141 17.97 -16.25 -3.70
CA TYR A 141 17.21 -16.90 -2.63
C TYR A 141 17.70 -18.29 -2.30
N GLU A 142 18.22 -19.07 -3.25
CA GLU A 142 18.86 -20.36 -2.97
C GLU A 142 20.07 -20.26 -2.03
N GLN A 143 20.81 -19.16 -2.09
CA GLN A 143 21.98 -18.90 -1.24
C GLN A 143 21.59 -18.36 0.14
N ALA A 144 20.53 -17.53 0.21
CA ALA A 144 20.12 -16.84 1.43
C ALA A 144 19.05 -17.60 2.24
N THR A 145 18.52 -18.69 1.70
CA THR A 145 17.34 -19.36 2.24
C THR A 145 17.62 -20.09 3.55
N TYR A 146 16.81 -19.77 4.54
CA TYR A 146 16.64 -20.49 5.80
C TYR A 146 15.72 -21.70 5.65
N ARG A 147 14.65 -21.60 4.83
CA ARG A 147 13.68 -22.66 4.58
C ARG A 147 13.32 -22.76 3.10
N ARG A 148 13.36 -23.98 2.57
CA ARG A 148 12.86 -24.30 1.24
C ARG A 148 11.57 -25.10 1.34
N ARG A 149 10.61 -24.80 0.47
CA ARG A 149 9.38 -25.57 0.32
C ARG A 149 9.13 -25.85 -1.15
N GLN A 150 8.90 -27.09 -1.51
CA GLN A 150 8.40 -27.44 -2.83
C GLN A 150 6.88 -27.51 -2.79
N PHE A 151 6.23 -26.82 -3.70
CA PHE A 151 4.78 -26.85 -3.88
C PHE A 151 4.36 -27.99 -4.80
N ALA A 152 3.07 -28.36 -4.75
CA ALA A 152 2.51 -29.42 -5.57
C ALA A 152 2.60 -29.14 -7.08
N ASP A 153 2.70 -27.87 -7.48
CA ASP A 153 2.90 -27.41 -8.86
C ASP A 153 4.37 -27.45 -9.30
N GLY A 154 5.27 -27.98 -8.47
CA GLY A 154 6.71 -28.09 -8.72
C GLY A 154 7.52 -26.83 -8.46
N ARG A 155 6.88 -25.70 -8.14
CA ARG A 155 7.59 -24.46 -7.82
C ARG A 155 8.28 -24.56 -6.47
N MET A 156 9.36 -23.83 -6.32
CA MET A 156 10.08 -23.70 -5.06
C MET A 156 9.67 -22.40 -4.36
N GLY A 157 9.33 -22.51 -3.08
CA GLY A 157 9.20 -21.38 -2.18
C GLY A 157 10.46 -21.26 -1.33
N PHE A 158 10.86 -20.04 -1.11
CA PHE A 158 12.02 -19.69 -0.31
C PHE A 158 11.59 -18.77 0.83
N ASP A 159 12.18 -18.95 1.98
CA ASP A 159 11.92 -18.15 3.14
C ASP A 159 13.25 -17.72 3.78
N THR A 160 13.35 -16.49 4.22
CA THR A 160 14.55 -15.95 4.86
C THR A 160 14.30 -15.67 6.33
N VAL A 161 15.35 -15.74 7.14
CA VAL A 161 15.27 -15.39 8.57
C VAL A 161 14.78 -13.94 8.74
N ALA A 162 15.24 -13.02 7.88
CA ALA A 162 14.86 -11.62 7.96
C ALA A 162 13.37 -11.40 7.66
N ALA A 163 12.79 -12.12 6.69
CA ALA A 163 11.36 -12.02 6.39
C ALA A 163 10.50 -12.59 7.52
N VAL A 164 10.91 -13.73 8.08
CA VAL A 164 10.23 -14.32 9.27
C VAL A 164 10.24 -13.33 10.44
N HIS A 165 11.39 -12.72 10.74
CA HIS A 165 11.49 -11.74 11.82
C HIS A 165 10.63 -10.50 11.54
N ALA A 166 10.65 -9.97 10.31
CA ALA A 166 9.81 -8.83 9.96
C ALA A 166 8.32 -9.11 10.19
N GLY A 167 7.83 -10.29 9.78
CA GLY A 167 6.45 -10.70 10.07
C GLY A 167 6.15 -10.76 11.57
N LEU A 168 7.07 -11.33 12.37
CA LEU A 168 6.92 -11.41 13.84
C LEU A 168 6.94 -10.03 14.50
N ASP A 169 7.78 -9.11 14.03
CA ASP A 169 7.87 -7.76 14.58
C ASP A 169 6.64 -6.93 14.20
N VAL A 170 6.13 -7.05 12.96
CA VAL A 170 4.83 -6.48 12.59
C VAL A 170 3.70 -7.01 13.48
N TRP A 171 3.68 -8.33 13.74
CA TRP A 171 2.68 -8.92 14.64
C TRP A 171 2.77 -8.35 16.06
N LYS A 172 3.97 -8.17 16.60
CA LYS A 172 4.18 -7.54 17.93
C LYS A 172 3.66 -6.12 17.94
N ASP A 173 4.03 -5.31 16.94
CA ASP A 173 3.59 -3.92 16.85
C ASP A 173 2.07 -3.82 16.85
N LEU A 174 1.40 -4.63 16.02
CA LEU A 174 -0.06 -4.66 15.92
C LEU A 174 -0.74 -5.13 17.22
N SER A 175 -0.10 -6.06 17.96
CA SER A 175 -0.63 -6.60 19.21
C SER A 175 -0.47 -5.63 20.38
N LEU A 176 0.56 -4.78 20.35
CA LEU A 176 0.87 -3.82 21.40
C LEU A 176 0.22 -2.45 21.18
N SER A 177 -0.10 -2.11 19.91
CA SER A 177 -0.83 -0.88 19.60
C SER A 177 -2.27 -0.99 20.10
N PRO A 178 -2.69 -0.25 21.14
CA PRO A 178 -4.09 -0.21 21.51
C PRO A 178 -4.87 0.25 20.28
N ILE A 179 -5.92 -0.48 19.92
CA ILE A 179 -6.98 0.12 19.13
C ILE A 179 -7.49 1.24 20.03
N GLU A 180 -7.19 2.50 19.72
CA GLU A 180 -7.99 3.59 20.23
C GLU A 180 -9.39 3.29 19.75
N ALA A 181 -10.14 2.63 20.62
CA ALA A 181 -11.57 2.52 20.47
C ALA A 181 -12.01 3.97 20.31
N ALA A 182 -12.38 4.32 19.07
CA ALA A 182 -13.07 5.57 18.81
C ALA A 182 -14.23 5.57 19.78
N VAL A 183 -14.05 6.34 20.85
CA VAL A 183 -15.05 6.54 21.89
C VAL A 183 -16.23 7.16 21.16
N THR A 184 -17.20 6.36 20.87
CA THR A 184 -18.57 6.80 20.71
C THR A 184 -19.02 7.39 22.03
N GLY A 185 -18.52 8.58 22.30
CA GLY A 185 -19.00 9.46 23.35
C GLY A 185 -20.27 10.12 22.86
N THR A 186 -21.32 9.38 22.84
CA THR A 186 -22.67 9.95 22.85
C THR A 186 -23.06 10.20 24.29
N ARG A 187 -23.18 11.46 24.67
CA ARG A 187 -24.15 11.96 25.63
C ARG A 187 -24.61 13.33 25.17
#